data_c6fa68302abec4dd3ff02899bd5cd2a8
#
_entry.id   c6fa68302abec4dd3ff02899bd5cd2a8
#
_cell.length_a   1.000
_cell.length_b   1.000
_cell.length_c   1.000
_cell.angle_alpha   90.00
_cell.angle_beta   90.00
_cell.angle_gamma   90.00
#
_symmetry.space_group_name_H-M   'P 1'
#
loop_
_entity.id
_entity.type
_entity.pdbx_description
1 polymer ?
#
loop_
_entity_poly.entity_id
_entity_poly.type
_entity_poly.pdbx_seq_one_letter_code
_entity_poly.pdbx_strand_id
1 'polypeptide(L)'
;GCINFALRQQKIESEDQLQVLACANSEVTDLANISRLENLRFIDLGKNRISNLTPLERLDRLSGLNLSNNLIEDISPLLRIKTLRSLNLSGNNAIPCQDIAELARRMGANFTPPTACAR
;
A
#
# COMPACT_ATOMS: atom_id res chain seq x y z
N GLY A 1 5.74 -4.93 -15.93
CA GLY A 1 6.14 -4.30 -14.69
C GLY A 1 6.32 -5.29 -13.55
N CYS A 2 6.58 -4.77 -12.39
CA CYS A 2 6.88 -5.59 -11.21
C CYS A 2 5.77 -6.56 -10.84
N ILE A 3 4.52 -6.15 -10.94
CA ILE A 3 3.40 -7.02 -10.58
C ILE A 3 3.36 -8.25 -11.47
N ASN A 4 3.47 -8.06 -12.79
CA ASN A 4 3.49 -9.19 -13.72
C ASN A 4 4.73 -10.04 -13.54
N PHE A 5 5.88 -9.41 -13.25
CA PHE A 5 7.13 -10.11 -12.99
C PHE A 5 7.01 -11.00 -11.75
N ALA A 6 6.41 -10.49 -10.68
CA ALA A 6 6.21 -11.24 -9.45
C ALA A 6 5.35 -12.48 -9.68
N LEU A 7 4.29 -12.35 -10.46
CA LEU A 7 3.43 -13.48 -10.80
C LEU A 7 4.21 -14.59 -11.51
N ARG A 8 5.09 -14.21 -12.43
CA ARG A 8 5.89 -15.20 -13.16
C ARG A 8 6.98 -15.83 -12.29
N GLN A 9 7.62 -15.02 -11.44
CA GLN A 9 8.74 -15.49 -10.63
C GLN A 9 8.32 -16.49 -9.55
N GLN A 10 7.15 -16.31 -8.99
CA GLN A 10 6.68 -17.20 -7.93
C GLN A 10 6.10 -18.50 -8.44
N LYS A 11 6.01 -18.65 -9.76
CA LYS A 11 5.54 -19.88 -10.40
C LYS A 11 4.21 -20.38 -9.85
N ILE A 12 3.34 -19.44 -9.49
CA ILE A 12 2.03 -19.79 -9.01
C ILE A 12 1.10 -20.09 -10.19
N GLU A 13 0.20 -21.02 -9.98
CA GLU A 13 -0.71 -21.46 -11.06
C GLU A 13 -1.79 -20.41 -11.36
N SER A 14 -2.15 -19.59 -10.37
CA SER A 14 -3.13 -18.54 -10.57
C SER A 14 -2.80 -17.33 -9.71
N GLU A 15 -3.29 -16.16 -10.12
CA GLU A 15 -3.05 -14.90 -9.43
C GLU A 15 -3.60 -14.91 -8.01
N ASP A 16 -4.65 -15.67 -7.75
CA ASP A 16 -5.28 -15.71 -6.44
C ASP A 16 -4.47 -16.44 -5.39
N GLN A 17 -3.37 -17.09 -5.78
CA GLN A 17 -2.47 -17.73 -4.81
C GLN A 17 -1.44 -16.77 -4.23
N LEU A 18 -1.27 -15.58 -4.84
CA LEU A 18 -0.24 -14.65 -4.39
C LEU A 18 -0.68 -13.94 -3.11
N GLN A 19 0.10 -14.05 -2.04
CA GLN A 19 -0.17 -13.43 -0.75
C GLN A 19 0.80 -12.30 -0.39
N VAL A 20 1.99 -12.29 -0.97
CA VAL A 20 3.01 -11.28 -0.70
C VAL A 20 3.51 -10.70 -2.01
N LEU A 21 3.52 -9.39 -2.11
CA LEU A 21 4.03 -8.68 -3.29
C LEU A 21 5.13 -7.73 -2.84
N ALA A 22 6.34 -7.92 -3.38
CA ALA A 22 7.49 -7.08 -3.07
C ALA A 22 7.93 -6.35 -4.34
N CYS A 23 7.53 -5.10 -4.45
CA CYS A 23 7.81 -4.28 -5.62
C CYS A 23 8.45 -2.93 -5.25
N ALA A 24 9.26 -2.91 -4.20
CA ALA A 24 9.95 -1.68 -3.79
C ALA A 24 10.95 -1.24 -4.86
N ASN A 25 11.10 0.08 -4.99
CA ASN A 25 12.08 0.70 -5.91
C ASN A 25 11.98 0.14 -7.33
N SER A 26 10.76 0.04 -7.84
CA SER A 26 10.48 -0.61 -9.13
C SER A 26 9.83 0.32 -10.14
N GLU A 27 9.85 1.63 -9.88
CA GLU A 27 9.29 2.66 -10.75
C GLU A 27 7.80 2.45 -11.02
N VAL A 28 7.08 1.88 -10.06
CA VAL A 28 5.64 1.66 -10.20
C VAL A 28 4.92 2.99 -10.10
N THR A 29 4.05 3.26 -11.05
CA THR A 29 3.20 4.45 -11.03
C THR A 29 1.72 4.11 -10.98
N ASP A 30 1.34 2.93 -11.43
CA ASP A 30 -0.05 2.54 -11.62
C ASP A 30 -0.32 1.18 -10.97
N LEU A 31 -1.35 1.12 -10.14
CA LEU A 31 -1.76 -0.09 -9.43
C LEU A 31 -2.98 -0.75 -10.06
N ALA A 32 -3.32 -0.42 -11.31
CA ALA A 32 -4.59 -0.84 -11.92
C ALA A 32 -4.85 -2.35 -11.88
N ASN A 33 -3.79 -3.16 -12.00
CA ASN A 33 -3.96 -4.62 -12.05
C ASN A 33 -3.90 -5.30 -10.68
N ILE A 34 -3.62 -4.54 -9.61
CA ILE A 34 -3.40 -5.13 -8.30
C ILE A 34 -4.69 -5.67 -7.68
N SER A 35 -5.84 -5.11 -8.06
CA SER A 35 -7.12 -5.54 -7.50
C SER A 35 -7.49 -6.98 -7.85
N ARG A 36 -6.84 -7.55 -8.87
CA ARG A 36 -7.04 -8.96 -9.23
C ARG A 36 -6.40 -9.92 -8.23
N LEU A 37 -5.45 -9.43 -7.43
CA LEU A 37 -4.68 -10.25 -6.49
C LEU A 37 -5.38 -10.26 -5.14
N GLU A 38 -6.54 -10.88 -5.09
CA GLU A 38 -7.48 -10.80 -3.97
C GLU A 38 -6.97 -11.35 -2.64
N ASN A 39 -5.97 -12.22 -2.71
CA ASN A 39 -5.43 -12.85 -1.50
C ASN A 39 -4.17 -12.19 -0.96
N LEU A 40 -3.81 -11.02 -1.48
CA LEU A 40 -2.66 -10.29 -0.96
C LEU A 40 -2.87 -9.92 0.50
N ARG A 41 -1.87 -10.23 1.33
CA ARG A 41 -1.83 -9.91 2.74
C ARG A 41 -0.77 -8.88 3.08
N PHE A 42 0.34 -8.89 2.35
CA PHE A 42 1.46 -7.97 2.57
C PHE A 42 1.97 -7.44 1.26
N ILE A 43 2.08 -6.12 1.17
CA ILE A 43 2.55 -5.44 -0.03
C ILE A 43 3.65 -4.45 0.35
N ASP A 44 4.80 -4.57 -0.33
CA ASP A 44 5.86 -3.57 -0.22
C ASP A 44 5.97 -2.83 -1.54
N LEU A 45 5.56 -1.57 -1.52
CA LEU A 45 5.62 -0.67 -2.67
C LEU A 45 6.42 0.59 -2.34
N GLY A 46 7.33 0.48 -1.39
CA GLY A 46 8.18 1.62 -1.03
C GLY A 46 9.05 2.10 -2.18
N LYS A 47 9.36 3.38 -2.20
CA LYS A 47 10.24 4.00 -3.19
C LYS A 47 9.74 3.83 -4.63
N ASN A 48 8.48 4.16 -4.84
CA ASN A 48 7.88 4.19 -6.17
C ASN A 48 7.32 5.59 -6.42
N ARG A 49 6.43 5.72 -7.40
CA ARG A 49 5.80 7.01 -7.76
C ARG A 49 4.29 6.90 -7.76
N ILE A 50 3.77 6.20 -6.77
CA ILE A 50 2.34 5.94 -6.68
C ILE A 50 1.62 7.13 -6.07
N SER A 51 0.52 7.55 -6.68
CA SER A 51 -0.35 8.58 -6.14
C SER A 51 -1.78 8.09 -5.93
N ASN A 52 -2.29 7.22 -6.79
CA ASN A 52 -3.67 6.74 -6.73
C ASN A 52 -3.75 5.39 -6.04
N LEU A 53 -4.38 5.36 -4.86
CA LEU A 53 -4.52 4.16 -4.04
C LEU A 53 -5.85 3.45 -4.24
N THR A 54 -6.72 3.96 -5.10
CA THR A 54 -8.05 3.38 -5.31
C THR A 54 -8.02 1.87 -5.62
N PRO A 55 -7.08 1.36 -6.43
CA PRO A 55 -7.06 -0.07 -6.71
C PRO A 55 -6.84 -0.95 -5.48
N LEU A 56 -6.31 -0.40 -4.39
CA LEU A 56 -6.05 -1.16 -3.17
C LEU A 56 -7.29 -1.36 -2.31
N GLU A 57 -8.33 -0.54 -2.49
CA GLU A 57 -9.46 -0.51 -1.55
C GLU A 57 -10.29 -1.79 -1.50
N ARG A 58 -10.15 -2.63 -2.50
CA ARG A 58 -10.89 -3.90 -2.57
C ARG A 58 -10.12 -5.11 -2.06
N LEU A 59 -8.86 -4.89 -1.61
CA LEU A 59 -8.04 -5.98 -1.10
C LEU A 59 -8.41 -6.25 0.35
N ASP A 60 -9.46 -7.03 0.54
CA ASP A 60 -10.10 -7.21 1.85
C ASP A 60 -9.40 -8.23 2.75
N ARG A 61 -8.21 -8.68 2.36
CA ARG A 61 -7.35 -9.52 3.21
C ARG A 61 -6.01 -8.83 3.50
N LEU A 62 -5.82 -7.62 2.99
CA LEU A 62 -4.56 -6.90 3.16
C LEU A 62 -4.36 -6.53 4.63
N SER A 63 -3.23 -6.93 5.19
CA SER A 63 -2.87 -6.72 6.59
C SER A 63 -1.72 -5.75 6.74
N GLY A 64 -0.71 -5.83 5.88
CA GLY A 64 0.46 -4.96 5.94
C GLY A 64 0.73 -4.27 4.62
N LEU A 65 1.07 -2.99 4.68
CA LEU A 65 1.27 -2.19 3.47
C LEU A 65 2.39 -1.17 3.71
N ASN A 66 3.41 -1.23 2.88
CA ASN A 66 4.48 -0.24 2.88
C ASN A 66 4.35 0.62 1.63
N LEU A 67 4.05 1.90 1.83
CA LEU A 67 3.94 2.90 0.78
C LEU A 67 4.93 4.05 0.99
N SER A 68 6.01 3.80 1.72
CA SER A 68 6.99 4.85 2.01
C SER A 68 7.58 5.42 0.72
N ASN A 69 7.86 6.71 0.74
CA ASN A 69 8.53 7.40 -0.37
C ASN A 69 7.80 7.24 -1.70
N ASN A 70 6.53 7.61 -1.70
CA ASN A 70 5.71 7.69 -2.90
C ASN A 70 5.18 9.12 -3.06
N LEU A 71 4.14 9.30 -3.86
CA LEU A 71 3.58 10.62 -4.17
C LEU A 71 2.11 10.70 -3.74
N ILE A 72 1.80 10.08 -2.62
CA ILE A 72 0.41 9.96 -2.14
C ILE A 72 -0.05 11.27 -1.52
N GLU A 73 -1.25 11.69 -1.86
CA GLU A 73 -1.92 12.84 -1.28
C GLU A 73 -3.27 12.47 -0.67
N ASP A 74 -4.00 11.54 -1.31
CA ASP A 74 -5.33 11.12 -0.87
C ASP A 74 -5.27 9.71 -0.30
N ILE A 75 -5.54 9.60 1.01
CA ILE A 75 -5.49 8.31 1.71
C ILE A 75 -6.88 7.70 1.89
N SER A 76 -7.92 8.30 1.30
CA SER A 76 -9.29 7.79 1.47
C SER A 76 -9.43 6.30 1.18
N PRO A 77 -8.80 5.76 0.11
CA PRO A 77 -8.91 4.32 -0.15
C PRO A 77 -8.41 3.45 1.00
N LEU A 78 -7.41 3.93 1.77
CA LEU A 78 -6.87 3.18 2.89
C LEU A 78 -7.89 3.02 4.02
N LEU A 79 -8.79 3.99 4.16
CA LEU A 79 -9.82 3.94 5.20
C LEU A 79 -10.87 2.86 4.93
N ARG A 80 -10.91 2.36 3.70
CA ARG A 80 -11.83 1.30 3.31
C ARG A 80 -11.26 -0.11 3.48
N ILE A 81 -9.95 -0.21 3.76
CA ILE A 81 -9.29 -1.50 3.97
C ILE A 81 -9.36 -1.83 5.46
N LYS A 82 -10.42 -2.49 5.87
CA LYS A 82 -10.70 -2.72 7.29
C LYS A 82 -9.78 -3.75 7.94
N THR A 83 -9.11 -4.56 7.14
CA THR A 83 -8.19 -5.59 7.63
C THR A 83 -6.79 -5.06 7.87
N LEU A 84 -6.50 -3.83 7.44
CA LEU A 84 -5.14 -3.26 7.52
C LEU A 84 -4.71 -3.06 8.96
N ARG A 85 -3.55 -3.60 9.33
CA ARG A 85 -3.02 -3.55 10.69
C ARG A 85 -1.66 -2.87 10.78
N SER A 86 -0.95 -2.81 9.67
CA SER A 86 0.39 -2.21 9.62
C SER A 86 0.49 -1.35 8.37
N LEU A 87 0.96 -0.12 8.53
CA LEU A 87 0.99 0.84 7.43
C LEU A 87 2.19 1.78 7.59
N ASN A 88 2.95 1.95 6.53
CA ASN A 88 4.06 2.89 6.49
C ASN A 88 3.83 3.91 5.37
N LEU A 89 3.67 5.17 5.76
CA LEU A 89 3.49 6.29 4.83
C LEU A 89 4.62 7.33 4.91
N SER A 90 5.75 6.96 5.50
CA SER A 90 6.87 7.90 5.62
C SER A 90 7.32 8.39 4.24
N GLY A 91 7.70 9.65 4.15
CA GLY A 91 8.16 10.22 2.88
C GLY A 91 7.06 10.71 1.96
N ASN A 92 5.78 10.52 2.31
CA ASN A 92 4.65 11.06 1.54
C ASN A 92 4.21 12.37 2.18
N ASN A 93 4.93 13.44 1.92
CA ASN A 93 4.79 14.69 2.67
C ASN A 93 3.68 15.62 2.17
N ALA A 94 2.92 15.21 1.16
CA ALA A 94 1.81 15.99 0.64
C ALA A 94 0.44 15.56 1.18
N ILE A 95 0.41 14.58 2.09
CA ILE A 95 -0.84 14.14 2.72
C ILE A 95 -1.22 15.16 3.79
N PRO A 96 -2.48 15.64 3.83
CA PRO A 96 -2.92 16.54 4.91
C PRO A 96 -2.73 15.88 6.28
N CYS A 97 -2.13 16.60 7.23
CA CYS A 97 -1.84 16.03 8.54
C CYS A 97 -3.10 15.64 9.34
N GLN A 98 -4.23 16.28 9.06
CA GLN A 98 -5.47 15.84 9.72
C GLN A 98 -5.91 14.45 9.26
N ASP A 99 -5.61 14.09 8.01
CA ASP A 99 -5.90 12.75 7.51
C ASP A 99 -4.94 11.73 8.12
N ILE A 100 -3.70 12.13 8.34
CA ILE A 100 -2.72 11.30 9.03
C ILE A 100 -3.17 11.05 10.48
N ALA A 101 -3.72 12.06 11.14
CA ALA A 101 -4.23 11.90 12.51
C ALA A 101 -5.38 10.89 12.55
N GLU A 102 -6.25 10.90 11.55
CA GLU A 102 -7.35 9.93 11.43
C GLU A 102 -6.81 8.50 11.31
N LEU A 103 -5.82 8.30 10.43
CA LEU A 103 -5.18 7.00 10.28
C LEU A 103 -4.51 6.55 11.57
N ALA A 104 -3.82 7.47 12.25
CA ALA A 104 -3.12 7.14 13.50
C ALA A 104 -4.08 6.62 14.56
N ARG A 105 -5.27 7.22 14.65
CA ARG A 105 -6.29 6.76 15.58
C ARG A 105 -6.76 5.34 15.28
N ARG A 106 -6.85 4.99 13.99
CA ARG A 106 -7.33 3.68 13.56
C ARG A 106 -6.26 2.60 13.62
N MET A 107 -5.01 2.97 13.31
CA MET A 107 -3.92 2.00 13.17
C MET A 107 -3.19 1.70 14.48
N GLY A 108 -3.16 2.65 15.39
CA GLY A 108 -2.41 2.46 16.63
C GLY A 108 -0.90 2.42 16.43
N ALA A 109 -0.23 1.49 17.09
CA ALA A 109 1.23 1.47 17.18
C ALA A 109 1.94 1.06 15.88
N ASN A 110 1.26 0.39 14.97
CA ASN A 110 1.89 -0.13 13.75
C ASN A 110 1.71 0.80 12.56
N PHE A 111 1.80 2.09 12.81
CA PHE A 111 1.66 3.10 11.79
C PHE A 111 2.87 4.02 11.80
N THR A 112 3.50 4.18 10.62
CA THR A 112 4.62 5.11 10.44
C THR A 112 4.14 6.27 9.58
N PRO A 113 3.91 7.45 10.18
CA PRO A 113 3.44 8.62 9.42
C PRO A 113 4.58 9.35 8.71
N PRO A 114 4.24 10.26 7.77
CA PRO A 114 5.23 11.17 7.24
C PRO A 114 5.84 12.02 8.36
N THR A 115 7.14 12.31 8.27
CA THR A 115 7.82 13.07 9.31
C THR A 115 7.23 14.46 9.52
N ALA A 116 6.69 15.06 8.47
CA ALA A 116 6.06 16.38 8.56
C ALA A 116 4.85 16.38 9.51
N CYS A 117 4.21 15.24 9.73
CA CYS A 117 3.04 15.10 10.58
C CYS A 117 3.29 14.33 11.86
N ALA A 118 4.51 13.92 12.11
CA ALA A 118 4.87 13.08 13.26
C ALA A 118 5.22 13.96 14.47
N ARG A 119 4.24 14.59 15.05
CA ARG A 119 4.44 15.46 16.22
C ARG A 119 3.57 15.01 17.38
#